data_11365e65c4a733a9407cd1dbb5957c0b
#
_entry.id   11365e65c4a733a9407cd1dbb5957c0b
#
_cell.length_a   1.000
_cell.length_b   1.000
_cell.length_c   1.000
_cell.angle_alpha   90.00
_cell.angle_beta   90.00
_cell.angle_gamma   90.00
#
_symmetry.space_group_name_H-M   'P 1'
#
loop_
_entity.id
_entity.type
_entity.pdbx_description
1 polymer ?
#
loop_
_entity_poly.entity_id
_entity_poly.type
_entity_poly.pdbx_seq_one_letter_code
_entity_poly.pdbx_strand_id
1 'polypeptide(L)'
;MGKTITEKIFSRVTGKDVIAGDIVFPEPEIITVHDWYVVNFDSALEELGISKLYDPDKVIISTDHEPIAVSLQAAERQKKVRQIVKKYGIKNFFDTGRGGHGHVFPVEMGLIKPGMFVEAYDVHVTNFGSVGALAIPVLIEITEVLACGSVWLKTPETVRVNLNGKMSLGTTIRDIAQKIINDLGADLVD
;
A
#
# COMPACT_ATOMS: atom_id res chain seq x y z
N MET A 1 1.27 19.43 22.73
CA MET A 1 0.14 19.13 21.83
C MET A 1 0.09 17.60 21.61
N GLY A 2 -1.10 17.01 21.43
CA GLY A 2 -1.16 15.58 21.10
C GLY A 2 -0.72 15.34 19.65
N LYS A 3 -0.08 14.20 19.37
CA LYS A 3 0.33 13.79 18.02
C LYS A 3 -0.86 13.37 17.16
N THR A 4 -0.77 13.64 15.86
CA THR A 4 -1.66 13.12 14.82
C THR A 4 -1.48 11.60 14.65
N ILE A 5 -2.37 10.94 13.90
CA ILE A 5 -2.25 9.50 13.64
C ILE A 5 -0.96 9.20 12.85
N THR A 6 -0.63 10.02 11.85
CA THR A 6 0.58 9.88 11.04
C THR A 6 1.84 10.03 11.89
N GLU A 7 1.93 11.07 12.70
CA GLU A 7 3.06 11.29 13.62
C GLU A 7 3.25 10.13 14.61
N LYS A 8 2.14 9.56 15.12
CA LYS A 8 2.19 8.40 16.02
C LYS A 8 2.72 7.16 15.31
N ILE A 9 2.24 6.87 14.12
CA ILE A 9 2.64 5.70 13.34
C ILE A 9 4.11 5.83 12.94
N PHE A 10 4.52 6.96 12.36
CA PHE A 10 5.91 7.19 11.99
C PHE A 10 6.84 7.21 13.20
N SER A 11 6.42 7.81 14.32
CA SER A 11 7.23 7.73 15.55
C SER A 11 7.45 6.28 16.01
N ARG A 12 6.42 5.44 15.90
CA ARG A 12 6.50 4.02 16.28
C ARG A 12 7.44 3.23 15.36
N VAL A 13 7.26 3.34 14.03
CA VAL A 13 8.03 2.52 13.08
C VAL A 13 9.48 3.01 12.92
N THR A 14 9.77 4.28 13.18
CA THR A 14 11.14 4.82 13.14
C THR A 14 11.86 4.78 14.48
N GLY A 15 11.13 4.60 15.59
CA GLY A 15 11.68 4.70 16.94
C GLY A 15 12.09 6.12 17.35
N LYS A 16 11.63 7.16 16.62
CA LYS A 16 11.98 8.58 16.85
C LYS A 16 10.73 9.38 17.19
N ASP A 17 10.92 10.54 17.78
CA ASP A 17 9.84 11.51 18.00
C ASP A 17 9.62 12.33 16.74
N VAL A 18 8.65 11.91 15.89
CA VAL A 18 8.37 12.48 14.57
C VAL A 18 7.23 13.49 14.66
N ILE A 19 7.38 14.63 13.97
CA ILE A 19 6.35 15.66 13.80
C ILE A 19 6.16 15.99 12.32
N ALA A 20 5.07 16.67 11.98
CA ALA A 20 4.82 17.16 10.62
C ALA A 20 5.99 18.00 10.10
N GLY A 21 6.39 17.76 8.85
CA GLY A 21 7.54 18.39 8.20
C GLY A 21 8.85 17.61 8.28
N ASP A 22 8.98 16.69 9.22
CA ASP A 22 10.18 15.84 9.34
C ASP A 22 10.35 14.92 8.13
N ILE A 23 11.59 14.75 7.68
CA ILE A 23 11.97 13.72 6.70
C ILE A 23 12.34 12.46 7.46
N VAL A 24 11.69 11.36 7.12
CA VAL A 24 11.82 10.07 7.78
C VAL A 24 12.07 8.95 6.76
N PHE A 25 12.62 7.84 7.23
CA PHE A 25 12.76 6.59 6.48
C PHE A 25 12.00 5.49 7.24
N PRO A 26 10.67 5.48 7.16
CA PRO A 26 9.89 4.52 7.92
C PRO A 26 9.92 3.17 7.23
N GLU A 27 10.20 2.12 7.98
CA GLU A 27 10.13 0.75 7.47
C GLU A 27 8.68 0.26 7.52
N PRO A 28 8.05 -0.11 6.37
CA PRO A 28 6.71 -0.62 6.36
C PRO A 28 6.60 -1.98 7.05
N GLU A 29 5.47 -2.24 7.66
CA GLU A 29 5.15 -3.55 8.24
C GLU A 29 4.61 -4.49 7.18
N ILE A 30 3.98 -3.94 6.14
CA ILE A 30 3.50 -4.65 4.95
C ILE A 30 3.81 -3.83 3.69
N ILE A 31 4.18 -4.54 2.64
CA ILE A 31 4.38 -4.01 1.29
C ILE A 31 3.40 -4.75 0.38
N THR A 32 2.54 -4.04 -0.35
CA THR A 32 1.60 -4.68 -1.29
C THR A 32 1.95 -4.35 -2.74
N VAL A 33 1.98 -5.39 -3.58
CA VAL A 33 2.23 -5.26 -5.01
C VAL A 33 1.23 -6.12 -5.77
N HIS A 34 0.56 -5.54 -6.75
CA HIS A 34 -0.32 -6.29 -7.63
C HIS A 34 0.45 -6.94 -8.80
N ASP A 35 -0.16 -7.94 -9.43
CA ASP A 35 0.45 -8.80 -10.44
C ASP A 35 1.05 -8.07 -11.65
N TRP A 36 0.48 -6.92 -12.06
CA TRP A 36 1.00 -6.18 -13.21
C TRP A 36 2.39 -5.59 -12.99
N TYR A 37 2.74 -5.24 -11.75
CA TYR A 37 4.03 -4.60 -11.47
C TYR A 37 5.14 -5.58 -11.09
N VAL A 38 4.80 -6.81 -10.75
CA VAL A 38 5.78 -7.82 -10.28
C VAL A 38 6.92 -8.02 -11.26
N VAL A 39 6.63 -8.09 -12.55
CA VAL A 39 7.67 -8.25 -13.59
C VAL A 39 8.56 -7.01 -13.69
N ASN A 40 7.98 -5.83 -13.49
CA ASN A 40 8.70 -4.56 -13.59
C ASN A 40 9.70 -4.39 -12.44
N PHE A 41 9.29 -4.64 -11.20
CA PHE A 41 10.24 -4.54 -10.09
C PHE A 41 11.35 -5.60 -10.17
N ASP A 42 11.04 -6.82 -10.65
CA ASP A 42 12.06 -7.85 -10.87
C ASP A 42 13.11 -7.39 -11.86
N SER A 43 12.69 -6.86 -13.02
CA SER A 43 13.62 -6.30 -14.02
C SER A 43 14.46 -5.16 -13.46
N ALA A 44 13.86 -4.25 -12.71
CA ALA A 44 14.58 -3.13 -12.10
C ALA A 44 15.60 -3.60 -11.06
N LEU A 45 15.26 -4.59 -10.23
CA LEU A 45 16.20 -5.17 -9.27
C LEU A 45 17.36 -5.89 -9.97
N GLU A 46 17.10 -6.60 -11.08
CA GLU A 46 18.13 -7.24 -11.89
C GLU A 46 19.09 -6.22 -12.50
N GLU A 47 18.58 -5.13 -13.07
CA GLU A 47 19.40 -4.03 -13.61
C GLU A 47 20.29 -3.38 -12.55
N LEU A 48 19.82 -3.31 -11.31
CA LEU A 48 20.59 -2.82 -10.16
C LEU A 48 21.55 -3.87 -9.55
N GLY A 49 21.53 -5.11 -10.05
CA GLY A 49 22.33 -6.20 -9.51
C GLY A 49 21.85 -6.71 -8.15
N ILE A 50 20.59 -6.45 -7.79
CA ILE A 50 19.98 -6.83 -6.51
C ILE A 50 19.32 -8.20 -6.67
N SER A 51 19.82 -9.19 -5.97
CA SER A 51 19.36 -10.58 -6.07
C SER A 51 18.42 -11.03 -4.94
N LYS A 52 18.21 -10.18 -3.92
CA LYS A 52 17.37 -10.50 -2.75
C LYS A 52 16.54 -9.28 -2.36
N LEU A 53 15.32 -9.53 -1.90
CA LEU A 53 14.52 -8.50 -1.24
C LEU A 53 15.04 -8.27 0.18
N TYR A 54 14.80 -7.06 0.70
CA TYR A 54 15.12 -6.70 2.08
C TYR A 54 14.39 -7.62 3.07
N ASP A 55 13.08 -7.74 2.94
CA ASP A 55 12.27 -8.65 3.75
C ASP A 55 11.09 -9.22 2.94
N PRO A 56 11.22 -10.42 2.35
CA PRO A 56 10.16 -11.03 1.55
C PRO A 56 8.93 -11.46 2.37
N ASP A 57 9.04 -11.57 3.70
CA ASP A 57 7.92 -11.96 4.57
C ASP A 57 6.92 -10.81 4.74
N LYS A 58 7.33 -9.56 4.53
CA LYS A 58 6.46 -8.38 4.54
C LYS A 58 5.71 -8.15 3.23
N VAL A 59 6.11 -8.83 2.16
CA VAL A 59 5.56 -8.59 0.82
C VAL A 59 4.30 -9.41 0.60
N ILE A 60 3.21 -8.74 0.25
CA ILE A 60 1.97 -9.34 -0.21
C ILE A 60 1.84 -9.11 -1.71
N ILE A 61 1.71 -10.19 -2.47
CA ILE A 61 1.39 -10.13 -3.90
C ILE A 61 0.02 -10.74 -4.13
N SER A 62 -0.82 -10.02 -4.89
CA SER A 62 -2.13 -10.50 -5.33
C SER A 62 -2.23 -10.55 -6.85
N THR A 63 -2.83 -11.62 -7.36
CA THR A 63 -3.25 -11.73 -8.77
C THR A 63 -4.70 -11.26 -8.86
N ASP A 64 -4.91 -9.96 -8.98
CA ASP A 64 -6.23 -9.32 -8.93
C ASP A 64 -6.55 -8.43 -10.15
N HIS A 65 -5.55 -7.92 -10.86
CA HIS A 65 -5.76 -7.10 -12.06
C HIS A 65 -6.00 -7.98 -13.31
N GLU A 66 -5.40 -9.14 -13.36
CA GLU A 66 -5.55 -10.08 -14.47
C GLU A 66 -5.73 -11.52 -13.93
N PRO A 67 -6.78 -11.75 -13.10
CA PRO A 67 -6.97 -13.05 -12.43
C PRO A 67 -7.30 -14.19 -13.40
N ILE A 68 -7.84 -13.86 -14.59
CA ILE A 68 -8.11 -14.82 -15.65
C ILE A 68 -7.25 -14.47 -16.86
N ALA A 69 -6.37 -15.38 -17.26
CA ALA A 69 -5.53 -15.20 -18.42
C ALA A 69 -6.36 -15.35 -19.72
N VAL A 70 -6.84 -14.24 -20.25
CA VAL A 70 -7.65 -14.19 -21.47
C VAL A 70 -6.80 -14.10 -22.76
N SER A 71 -5.49 -14.05 -22.61
CA SER A 71 -4.53 -13.98 -23.72
C SER A 71 -3.26 -14.75 -23.41
N LEU A 72 -2.49 -15.11 -24.44
CA LEU A 72 -1.18 -15.73 -24.27
C LEU A 72 -0.24 -14.84 -23.44
N GLN A 73 -0.27 -13.53 -23.71
CA GLN A 73 0.53 -12.54 -22.96
C GLN A 73 0.19 -12.53 -21.46
N ALA A 74 -1.11 -12.57 -21.12
CA ALA A 74 -1.57 -12.65 -19.74
C ALA A 74 -1.10 -13.94 -19.06
N ALA A 75 -1.20 -15.08 -19.76
CA ALA A 75 -0.73 -16.36 -19.26
C ALA A 75 0.79 -16.37 -19.01
N GLU A 76 1.57 -15.79 -19.93
CA GLU A 76 3.02 -15.65 -19.78
C GLU A 76 3.37 -14.74 -18.60
N ARG A 77 2.66 -13.62 -18.42
CA ARG A 77 2.84 -12.73 -17.25
C ARG A 77 2.57 -13.49 -15.95
N GLN A 78 1.45 -14.16 -15.82
CA GLN A 78 1.13 -14.95 -14.63
C GLN A 78 2.20 -16.02 -14.34
N LYS A 79 2.70 -16.70 -15.40
CA LYS A 79 3.82 -17.64 -15.25
C LYS A 79 5.06 -16.96 -14.69
N LYS A 80 5.43 -15.78 -15.21
CA LYS A 80 6.59 -15.00 -14.72
C LYS A 80 6.38 -14.58 -13.28
N VAL A 81 5.20 -14.06 -12.91
CA VAL A 81 4.87 -13.69 -11.52
C VAL A 81 5.14 -14.86 -10.57
N ARG A 82 4.66 -16.06 -10.88
CA ARG A 82 4.91 -17.25 -10.05
C ARG A 82 6.39 -17.60 -9.93
N GLN A 83 7.16 -17.42 -11.00
CA GLN A 83 8.61 -17.63 -11.00
C GLN A 83 9.33 -16.59 -10.10
N ILE A 84 8.95 -15.32 -10.19
CA ILE A 84 9.50 -14.22 -9.41
C ILE A 84 9.18 -14.41 -7.92
N VAL A 85 7.95 -14.74 -7.59
CA VAL A 85 7.53 -15.09 -6.21
C VAL A 85 8.43 -16.18 -5.63
N LYS A 86 8.68 -17.24 -6.40
CA LYS A 86 9.57 -18.33 -5.99
C LYS A 86 11.03 -17.87 -5.89
N LYS A 87 11.51 -17.06 -6.85
CA LYS A 87 12.88 -16.51 -6.89
C LYS A 87 13.21 -15.75 -5.60
N TYR A 88 12.30 -14.91 -5.14
CA TYR A 88 12.51 -14.08 -3.95
C TYR A 88 12.01 -14.71 -2.64
N GLY A 89 11.37 -15.88 -2.69
CA GLY A 89 10.87 -16.56 -1.50
C GLY A 89 9.67 -15.87 -0.83
N ILE A 90 8.87 -15.13 -1.60
CA ILE A 90 7.68 -14.43 -1.09
C ILE A 90 6.62 -15.45 -0.68
N LYS A 91 6.22 -15.43 0.61
CA LYS A 91 5.26 -16.38 1.18
C LYS A 91 3.81 -15.93 1.03
N ASN A 92 3.58 -14.63 1.11
CA ASN A 92 2.23 -14.05 1.06
C ASN A 92 1.82 -13.79 -0.40
N PHE A 93 1.77 -14.84 -1.19
CA PHE A 93 1.31 -14.80 -2.58
C PHE A 93 -0.10 -15.35 -2.71
N PHE A 94 -1.01 -14.50 -3.10
CA PHE A 94 -2.42 -14.81 -3.31
C PHE A 94 -2.71 -14.88 -4.81
N ASP A 95 -2.41 -16.04 -5.37
CA ASP A 95 -2.63 -16.35 -6.80
C ASP A 95 -4.12 -16.47 -7.12
N THR A 96 -4.44 -16.57 -8.40
CA THR A 96 -5.81 -16.74 -8.92
C THR A 96 -6.61 -17.73 -8.07
N GLY A 97 -7.76 -17.30 -7.59
CA GLY A 97 -8.66 -18.09 -6.76
C GLY A 97 -8.27 -18.24 -5.28
N ARG A 98 -7.17 -17.60 -4.84
CA ARG A 98 -6.72 -17.67 -3.44
C ARG A 98 -6.84 -16.36 -2.68
N GLY A 99 -7.06 -15.28 -3.36
CA GLY A 99 -7.23 -13.93 -2.81
C GLY A 99 -8.50 -13.31 -3.34
N GLY A 100 -8.55 -12.00 -3.28
CA GLY A 100 -9.59 -11.15 -3.82
C GLY A 100 -8.97 -9.87 -4.34
N HIS A 101 -9.74 -8.82 -4.40
CA HIS A 101 -9.26 -7.49 -4.76
C HIS A 101 -8.19 -7.04 -3.75
N GLY A 102 -6.99 -6.73 -4.24
CA GLY A 102 -5.78 -6.49 -3.43
C GLY A 102 -5.89 -5.37 -2.40
N HIS A 103 -6.86 -4.48 -2.55
CA HIS A 103 -7.12 -3.39 -1.59
C HIS A 103 -8.27 -3.69 -0.62
N VAL A 104 -8.86 -4.88 -0.68
CA VAL A 104 -10.00 -5.28 0.17
C VAL A 104 -9.66 -6.54 0.96
N PHE A 105 -9.29 -7.63 0.28
CA PHE A 105 -9.09 -8.91 0.94
C PHE A 105 -7.99 -8.90 2.04
N PRO A 106 -6.90 -8.11 1.97
CA PRO A 106 -5.92 -8.08 3.05
C PRO A 106 -6.50 -7.58 4.37
N VAL A 107 -7.49 -6.66 4.30
CA VAL A 107 -8.26 -6.22 5.47
C VAL A 107 -9.17 -7.33 5.98
N GLU A 108 -9.93 -7.97 5.09
CA GLU A 108 -10.85 -9.06 5.42
C GLU A 108 -10.11 -10.27 6.04
N MET A 109 -8.90 -10.55 5.58
CA MET A 109 -8.04 -11.61 6.10
C MET A 109 -7.29 -11.22 7.39
N GLY A 110 -7.44 -9.98 7.86
CA GLY A 110 -6.73 -9.48 9.04
C GLY A 110 -5.22 -9.32 8.85
N LEU A 111 -4.75 -9.25 7.61
CA LEU A 111 -3.35 -8.98 7.29
C LEU A 111 -3.01 -7.51 7.52
N ILE A 112 -3.95 -6.61 7.28
CA ILE A 112 -3.86 -5.18 7.57
C ILE A 112 -4.65 -4.89 8.84
N LYS A 113 -4.00 -4.20 9.79
CA LYS A 113 -4.55 -3.91 11.12
C LYS A 113 -4.46 -2.42 11.44
N PRO A 114 -5.29 -1.93 12.38
CA PRO A 114 -5.22 -0.55 12.84
C PRO A 114 -3.81 -0.16 13.30
N GLY A 115 -3.36 1.00 12.90
CA GLY A 115 -2.07 1.57 13.28
C GLY A 115 -0.88 1.04 12.49
N MET A 116 -1.04 0.07 11.58
CA MET A 116 0.06 -0.39 10.73
C MET A 116 0.48 0.69 9.73
N PHE A 117 1.76 0.66 9.36
CA PHE A 117 2.31 1.40 8.23
C PHE A 117 2.49 0.45 7.03
N VAL A 118 1.93 0.83 5.89
CA VAL A 118 1.90 0.04 4.66
C VAL A 118 2.39 0.90 3.50
N GLU A 119 3.25 0.35 2.67
CA GLU A 119 3.62 0.93 1.38
C GLU A 119 3.16 0.04 0.22
N ALA A 120 2.79 0.65 -0.90
CA ALA A 120 2.24 -0.09 -2.03
C ALA A 120 2.56 0.53 -3.38
N TYR A 121 2.56 -0.32 -4.39
CA TYR A 121 2.57 0.09 -5.78
C TYR A 121 1.16 0.40 -6.28
N ASP A 122 0.33 1.05 -5.60
CA ASP A 122 -0.98 1.42 -6.15
C ASP A 122 -1.62 2.52 -5.31
N VAL A 123 -2.16 3.54 -5.96
CA VAL A 123 -2.80 4.69 -5.31
C VAL A 123 -4.02 4.29 -4.48
N HIS A 124 -4.70 3.19 -4.81
CA HIS A 124 -5.88 2.73 -4.10
C HIS A 124 -5.58 2.09 -2.73
N VAL A 125 -4.30 1.89 -2.38
CA VAL A 125 -3.89 1.37 -1.07
C VAL A 125 -4.38 2.24 0.09
N THR A 126 -4.63 3.51 -0.15
CA THR A 126 -5.24 4.44 0.83
C THR A 126 -6.56 3.92 1.41
N ASN A 127 -7.22 2.94 0.74
CA ASN A 127 -8.38 2.23 1.26
C ASN A 127 -8.12 1.55 2.62
N PHE A 128 -6.89 1.19 2.95
CA PHE A 128 -6.53 0.61 4.25
C PHE A 128 -6.69 1.60 5.41
N GLY A 129 -6.79 2.89 5.10
CA GLY A 129 -7.20 3.91 6.08
C GLY A 129 -8.58 3.64 6.70
N SER A 130 -9.44 2.88 6.02
CA SER A 130 -10.77 2.47 6.52
C SER A 130 -10.72 1.69 7.84
N VAL A 131 -9.60 1.00 8.10
CA VAL A 131 -9.34 0.28 9.36
C VAL A 131 -8.30 0.98 10.24
N GLY A 132 -7.90 2.21 9.88
CA GLY A 132 -6.94 2.99 10.66
C GLY A 132 -5.47 2.63 10.44
N ALA A 133 -5.13 2.00 9.33
CA ALA A 133 -3.75 1.87 8.87
C ALA A 133 -3.31 3.14 8.14
N LEU A 134 -2.03 3.50 8.22
CA LEU A 134 -1.42 4.50 7.38
C LEU A 134 -0.86 3.79 6.15
N ALA A 135 -1.50 3.97 5.00
CA ALA A 135 -1.09 3.33 3.77
C ALA A 135 -0.73 4.38 2.72
N ILE A 136 0.50 4.32 2.24
CA ILE A 136 1.07 5.31 1.32
C ILE A 136 1.41 4.64 0.00
N PRO A 137 0.89 5.17 -1.13
CA PRO A 137 1.33 4.74 -2.44
C PRO A 137 2.71 5.33 -2.76
N VAL A 138 3.68 4.48 -3.08
CA VAL A 138 5.04 4.89 -3.44
C VAL A 138 5.39 4.51 -4.89
N LEU A 139 4.42 4.05 -5.65
CA LEU A 139 4.51 3.73 -7.08
C LEU A 139 5.83 3.03 -7.47
N ILE A 140 6.62 3.63 -8.37
CA ILE A 140 7.88 3.03 -8.84
C ILE A 140 8.95 2.94 -7.74
N GLU A 141 8.91 3.79 -6.74
CA GLU A 141 9.79 3.76 -5.55
C GLU A 141 9.58 2.50 -4.70
N ILE A 142 8.50 1.73 -4.97
CA ILE A 142 8.29 0.42 -4.33
C ILE A 142 9.47 -0.53 -4.58
N THR A 143 10.19 -0.39 -5.69
CA THR A 143 11.40 -1.15 -5.99
C THR A 143 12.50 -0.84 -4.98
N GLU A 144 12.64 0.44 -4.58
CA GLU A 144 13.57 0.86 -3.54
C GLU A 144 13.18 0.31 -2.16
N VAL A 145 11.90 0.36 -1.82
CA VAL A 145 11.39 -0.24 -0.58
C VAL A 145 11.66 -1.75 -0.55
N LEU A 146 11.42 -2.46 -1.65
CA LEU A 146 11.69 -3.88 -1.76
C LEU A 146 13.18 -4.21 -1.63
N ALA A 147 14.06 -3.33 -2.11
CA ALA A 147 15.50 -3.51 -2.08
C ALA A 147 16.14 -3.12 -0.74
N CYS A 148 15.70 -2.00 -0.16
CA CYS A 148 16.37 -1.33 0.97
C CYS A 148 15.54 -1.35 2.26
N GLY A 149 14.26 -1.73 2.21
CA GLY A 149 13.36 -1.79 3.36
C GLY A 149 12.63 -0.50 3.67
N SER A 150 12.98 0.61 3.03
CA SER A 150 12.32 1.91 3.21
C SER A 150 12.66 2.88 2.09
N VAL A 151 11.84 3.91 1.94
CA VAL A 151 12.09 5.09 1.12
C VAL A 151 11.93 6.34 2.01
N TRP A 152 12.52 7.46 1.61
CA TRP A 152 12.33 8.70 2.34
C TRP A 152 10.91 9.23 2.15
N LEU A 153 10.32 9.71 3.24
CA LEU A 153 9.01 10.35 3.23
C LEU A 153 9.08 11.65 4.05
N LYS A 154 8.39 12.68 3.59
CA LYS A 154 8.13 13.86 4.41
C LYS A 154 6.86 13.61 5.19
N THR A 155 6.92 13.75 6.50
CA THR A 155 5.75 13.61 7.38
C THR A 155 4.73 14.70 7.06
N PRO A 156 3.51 14.37 6.57
CA PRO A 156 2.53 15.36 6.18
C PRO A 156 1.83 15.99 7.39
N GLU A 157 1.28 17.17 7.18
CA GLU A 157 0.24 17.70 8.06
C GLU A 157 -1.03 16.86 7.94
N THR A 158 -1.79 16.75 9.02
CA THR A 158 -3.01 15.94 9.05
C THR A 158 -4.24 16.81 9.18
N VAL A 159 -5.12 16.75 8.20
CA VAL A 159 -6.45 17.35 8.25
C VAL A 159 -7.43 16.44 8.97
N ARG A 160 -8.08 16.95 10.01
CA ARG A 160 -9.12 16.22 10.71
C ARG A 160 -10.51 16.64 10.24
N VAL A 161 -11.24 15.71 9.63
CA VAL A 161 -12.63 15.91 9.26
C VAL A 161 -13.54 15.25 10.29
N ASN A 162 -14.40 16.03 10.94
CA ASN A 162 -15.39 15.52 11.90
C ASN A 162 -16.76 15.44 11.22
N LEU A 163 -17.30 14.24 11.12
CA LEU A 163 -18.64 14.00 10.62
C LEU A 163 -19.62 13.94 11.80
N ASN A 164 -20.57 14.88 11.86
CA ASN A 164 -21.55 14.99 12.94
C ASN A 164 -22.97 14.81 12.40
N GLY A 165 -23.88 14.28 13.24
CA GLY A 165 -25.28 14.10 12.91
C GLY A 165 -25.58 12.71 12.33
N LYS A 166 -26.68 12.63 11.58
CA LYS A 166 -27.14 11.41 10.94
C LYS A 166 -27.27 11.63 9.44
N MET A 167 -26.92 10.63 8.65
CA MET A 167 -27.12 10.66 7.20
C MET A 167 -28.62 10.72 6.88
N SER A 168 -28.99 11.56 5.92
CA SER A 168 -30.34 11.61 5.37
C SER A 168 -30.65 10.31 4.60
N LEU A 169 -31.92 9.99 4.47
CA LEU A 169 -32.33 8.88 3.63
C LEU A 169 -31.85 9.06 2.19
N GLY A 170 -31.21 8.04 1.65
CA GLY A 170 -30.61 8.05 0.31
C GLY A 170 -29.18 8.60 0.23
N THR A 171 -28.64 9.15 1.31
CA THR A 171 -27.22 9.56 1.37
C THR A 171 -26.34 8.36 1.72
N THR A 172 -25.21 8.22 1.02
CA THR A 172 -24.21 7.17 1.22
C THR A 172 -22.89 7.74 1.71
N ILE A 173 -22.00 6.89 2.20
CA ILE A 173 -20.61 7.31 2.54
C ILE A 173 -19.87 7.86 1.32
N ARG A 174 -20.19 7.39 0.12
CA ARG A 174 -19.62 7.92 -1.12
C ARG A 174 -19.98 9.40 -1.34
N ASP A 175 -21.21 9.79 -1.03
CA ASP A 175 -21.64 11.19 -1.15
C ASP A 175 -20.89 12.08 -0.15
N ILE A 176 -20.62 11.56 1.06
CA ILE A 176 -19.80 12.25 2.05
C ILE A 176 -18.35 12.42 1.54
N ALA A 177 -17.74 11.37 1.00
CA ALA A 177 -16.39 11.44 0.44
C ALA A 177 -16.32 12.45 -0.71
N GLN A 178 -17.28 12.44 -1.63
CA GLN A 178 -17.35 13.41 -2.72
C GLN A 178 -17.55 14.84 -2.20
N LYS A 179 -18.34 15.04 -1.15
CA LYS A 179 -18.52 16.36 -0.52
C LYS A 179 -17.22 16.88 0.08
N ILE A 180 -16.46 16.03 0.78
CA ILE A 180 -15.16 16.37 1.34
C ILE A 180 -14.20 16.81 0.23
N ILE A 181 -14.09 16.03 -0.85
CA ILE A 181 -13.25 16.37 -2.00
C ILE A 181 -13.68 17.68 -2.66
N ASN A 182 -15.00 17.90 -2.79
CA ASN A 182 -15.52 19.14 -3.36
C ASN A 182 -15.21 20.38 -2.50
N ASP A 183 -15.24 20.24 -1.18
CA ASP A 183 -15.05 21.37 -0.26
C ASP A 183 -13.57 21.68 -0.02
N LEU A 184 -12.72 20.67 -0.01
CA LEU A 184 -11.30 20.78 0.34
C LEU A 184 -10.35 20.72 -0.88
N GLY A 185 -10.87 20.33 -2.05
CA GLY A 185 -10.08 20.06 -3.26
C GLY A 185 -9.62 18.60 -3.36
N ALA A 186 -9.25 18.20 -4.56
CA ALA A 186 -8.74 16.84 -4.81
C ALA A 186 -7.28 16.68 -4.39
N ASP A 187 -6.54 17.78 -4.38
CA ASP A 187 -5.11 17.85 -4.05
C ASP A 187 -4.92 18.32 -2.60
N LEU A 188 -5.57 17.62 -1.68
CA LEU A 188 -5.41 17.87 -0.24
C LEU A 188 -4.02 17.52 0.29
N VAL A 189 -3.20 16.93 -0.55
CA VAL A 189 -1.89 16.41 -0.19
C VAL A 189 -0.87 17.02 -1.14
N ASP A 190 -0.25 18.09 -0.75
CA ASP A 190 1.01 18.58 -1.32
C ASP A 190 2.19 18.02 -0.51
#